data_032bcaf2d8652e7c62ef54d026a1fd6f
#
_entry.id   032bcaf2d8652e7c62ef54d026a1fd6f
#
_cell.length_a   1.000
_cell.length_b   1.000
_cell.length_c   1.000
_cell.angle_alpha   90.00
_cell.angle_beta   90.00
_cell.angle_gamma   90.00
#
_symmetry.space_group_name_H-M   'P 1'
#
loop_
_entity.id
_entity.type
_entity.pdbx_description
1 polymer ?
#
loop_
_entity_poly.entity_id
_entity_poly.type
_entity_poly.pdbx_seq_one_letter_code
_entity_poly.pdbx_strand_id
1 'polypeptide(L)'
;MASIKRMAAVRAAKENATWGAERIRGELRKLGVDVSKSSVQKYMAGMRKHRASKQTWATFLRSHASKIWACDFLQAYDLFFRTVFVFVIIELGSRRMVHFGVTRNPTDEWTPQQLREATPFGEGPRILIRDNDRKCGTSFKRVASGIHVLGTPYRAPRANAVCARFLGSLRRECLDHFVILNERHLHRLVKEYKAYFNRARPHQGIEQRVPCGTERLEAPPVTPTLSSRPVLNGLHHDYSWLAASSAEQNQTHCSTHQ
;
A
#
# COMPACT_ATOMS: atom_id res chain seq x y z
N MET A 1 -25.86 46.66 -12.67
CA MET A 1 -24.57 46.21 -13.26
C MET A 1 -23.93 45.03 -12.53
N ALA A 2 -23.74 45.02 -11.20
CA ALA A 2 -23.12 43.90 -10.46
C ALA A 2 -23.91 42.58 -10.59
N SER A 3 -25.24 42.62 -10.64
CA SER A 3 -26.12 41.45 -10.80
C SER A 3 -25.92 40.75 -12.15
N ILE A 4 -25.81 41.50 -13.24
CA ILE A 4 -25.60 40.96 -14.58
C ILE A 4 -24.24 40.28 -14.71
N LYS A 5 -23.19 40.90 -14.18
CA LYS A 5 -21.82 40.34 -14.14
C LYS A 5 -21.78 39.00 -13.39
N ARG A 6 -22.45 38.93 -12.25
CA ARG A 6 -22.59 37.71 -11.45
C ARG A 6 -23.36 36.62 -12.19
N MET A 7 -24.53 36.98 -12.77
CA MET A 7 -25.39 36.03 -13.49
C MET A 7 -24.67 35.43 -14.69
N ALA A 8 -24.00 36.23 -15.51
CA ALA A 8 -23.25 35.77 -16.66
C ALA A 8 -22.07 34.87 -16.27
N ALA A 9 -21.31 35.21 -15.21
CA ALA A 9 -20.21 34.39 -14.70
C ALA A 9 -20.70 33.03 -14.16
N VAL A 10 -21.80 33.03 -13.39
CA VAL A 10 -22.43 31.84 -12.85
C VAL A 10 -22.95 30.92 -13.95
N ARG A 11 -23.59 31.48 -14.97
CA ARG A 11 -24.13 30.73 -16.12
C ARG A 11 -22.99 30.10 -16.92
N ALA A 12 -21.97 30.87 -17.29
CA ALA A 12 -20.80 30.36 -18.01
C ALA A 12 -20.10 29.24 -17.24
N ALA A 13 -20.02 29.33 -15.92
CA ALA A 13 -19.42 28.31 -15.08
C ALA A 13 -20.29 27.04 -14.92
N LYS A 14 -21.61 27.16 -14.92
CA LYS A 14 -22.54 26.01 -14.88
C LYS A 14 -22.52 25.22 -16.19
N GLU A 15 -22.59 25.92 -17.30
CA GLU A 15 -22.63 25.32 -18.65
C GLU A 15 -21.27 24.70 -19.01
N ASN A 16 -20.16 25.21 -18.44
CA ASN A 16 -18.80 24.78 -18.77
C ASN A 16 -18.04 24.33 -17.54
N ALA A 17 -18.36 23.16 -17.03
CA ALA A 17 -17.82 22.61 -15.78
C ALA A 17 -16.28 22.49 -15.75
N THR A 18 -15.61 22.44 -16.90
CA THR A 18 -14.15 22.31 -17.02
C THR A 18 -13.42 23.65 -17.08
N TRP A 19 -14.14 24.77 -17.23
CA TRP A 19 -13.48 26.07 -17.39
C TRP A 19 -13.00 26.63 -16.06
N GLY A 20 -11.77 27.15 -16.09
CA GLY A 20 -11.21 27.93 -14.98
C GLY A 20 -11.67 29.37 -15.00
N ALA A 21 -11.45 30.09 -13.91
CA ALA A 21 -11.85 31.50 -13.75
C ALA A 21 -11.27 32.43 -14.83
N GLU A 22 -10.05 32.19 -15.30
CA GLU A 22 -9.43 32.98 -16.38
C GLU A 22 -10.14 32.80 -17.70
N ARG A 23 -10.54 31.57 -18.04
CA ARG A 23 -11.28 31.30 -19.28
C ARG A 23 -12.65 31.92 -19.25
N ILE A 24 -13.35 31.81 -18.12
CA ILE A 24 -14.69 32.47 -17.96
C ILE A 24 -14.52 34.00 -18.05
N ARG A 25 -13.49 34.58 -17.43
CA ARG A 25 -13.21 36.01 -17.57
C ARG A 25 -12.98 36.43 -19.01
N GLY A 26 -12.20 35.64 -19.77
CA GLY A 26 -11.95 35.88 -21.19
C GLY A 26 -13.24 35.89 -22.02
N GLU A 27 -14.15 34.94 -21.79
CA GLU A 27 -15.45 34.89 -22.49
C GLU A 27 -16.36 36.06 -22.11
N LEU A 28 -16.41 36.45 -20.85
CA LEU A 28 -17.16 37.63 -20.40
C LEU A 28 -16.64 38.94 -21.03
N ARG A 29 -15.33 39.02 -21.22
CA ARG A 29 -14.70 40.18 -21.87
C ARG A 29 -15.10 40.33 -23.34
N LYS A 30 -15.27 39.22 -24.07
CA LYS A 30 -15.81 39.22 -25.42
C LYS A 30 -17.25 39.77 -25.50
N LEU A 31 -18.02 39.62 -24.42
CA LEU A 31 -19.38 40.14 -24.27
C LEU A 31 -19.38 41.57 -23.72
N GLY A 32 -18.25 42.26 -23.66
CA GLY A 32 -18.15 43.61 -23.09
C GLY A 32 -18.27 43.68 -21.56
N VAL A 33 -18.23 42.55 -20.89
CA VAL A 33 -18.38 42.45 -19.42
C VAL A 33 -17.01 42.32 -18.79
N ASP A 34 -16.46 43.41 -18.28
CA ASP A 34 -15.18 43.40 -17.55
C ASP A 34 -15.38 43.03 -16.07
N VAL A 35 -14.74 41.93 -15.65
CA VAL A 35 -14.80 41.38 -14.31
C VAL A 35 -13.39 40.91 -13.87
N SER A 36 -13.03 41.19 -12.62
CA SER A 36 -11.76 40.71 -12.10
C SER A 36 -11.76 39.20 -11.90
N LYS A 37 -10.59 38.57 -12.00
CA LYS A 37 -10.40 37.13 -11.73
C LYS A 37 -10.91 36.73 -10.35
N SER A 38 -10.63 37.53 -9.33
CA SER A 38 -11.08 37.31 -7.96
C SER A 38 -12.59 37.29 -7.82
N SER A 39 -13.29 38.20 -8.53
CA SER A 39 -14.76 38.22 -8.57
C SER A 39 -15.34 36.97 -9.23
N VAL A 40 -14.76 36.52 -10.35
CA VAL A 40 -15.16 35.27 -11.00
C VAL A 40 -14.93 34.07 -10.07
N GLN A 41 -13.78 34.01 -9.39
CA GLN A 41 -13.48 32.96 -8.40
C GLN A 41 -14.48 32.94 -7.25
N LYS A 42 -14.85 34.12 -6.73
CA LYS A 42 -15.87 34.26 -5.68
C LYS A 42 -17.24 33.75 -6.15
N TYR A 43 -17.65 34.08 -7.37
CA TYR A 43 -18.92 33.61 -7.95
C TYR A 43 -18.91 32.10 -8.20
N MET A 44 -17.76 31.52 -8.55
CA MET A 44 -17.59 30.08 -8.73
C MET A 44 -17.48 29.30 -7.41
N ALA A 45 -17.08 29.93 -6.32
CA ALA A 45 -16.82 29.24 -5.03
C ALA A 45 -18.07 28.51 -4.51
N GLY A 46 -19.25 29.12 -4.62
CA GLY A 46 -20.52 28.50 -4.25
C GLY A 46 -20.92 27.28 -5.10
N MET A 47 -20.42 27.20 -6.34
CA MET A 47 -20.76 26.13 -7.27
C MET A 47 -19.80 24.96 -7.24
N ARG A 48 -18.59 25.15 -6.72
CA ARG A 48 -17.59 24.07 -6.54
C ARG A 48 -18.05 22.98 -5.58
N LYS A 49 -18.98 23.26 -4.68
CA LYS A 49 -19.60 22.27 -3.77
C LYS A 49 -20.44 21.22 -4.50
N HIS A 50 -20.90 21.49 -5.74
CA HIS A 50 -21.68 20.55 -6.55
C HIS A 50 -20.93 19.97 -7.76
N ARG A 51 -19.62 20.21 -7.88
CA ARG A 51 -18.86 19.40 -8.83
C ARG A 51 -18.87 17.97 -8.29
N ALA A 52 -19.58 17.08 -9.01
CA ALA A 52 -19.39 15.65 -8.84
C ALA A 52 -17.88 15.40 -8.77
N SER A 53 -17.41 14.95 -7.64
CA SER A 53 -16.00 14.67 -7.41
C SER A 53 -15.58 13.68 -8.49
N LYS A 54 -14.84 14.14 -9.51
CA LYS A 54 -14.24 13.21 -10.46
C LYS A 54 -13.46 12.26 -9.59
N GLN A 55 -13.78 10.97 -9.65
CA GLN A 55 -13.10 9.94 -8.89
C GLN A 55 -11.59 10.11 -9.08
N THR A 56 -10.91 10.61 -8.07
CA THR A 56 -9.46 10.77 -8.12
C THR A 56 -8.84 9.39 -8.00
N TRP A 57 -7.62 9.22 -8.53
CA TRP A 57 -6.85 7.99 -8.36
C TRP A 57 -6.78 7.56 -6.88
N ALA A 58 -6.60 8.51 -5.98
CA ALA A 58 -6.59 8.25 -4.54
C ALA A 58 -7.94 7.74 -4.01
N THR A 59 -9.06 8.29 -4.49
CA THR A 59 -10.41 7.83 -4.12
C THR A 59 -10.69 6.44 -4.69
N PHE A 60 -10.31 6.20 -5.94
CA PHE A 60 -10.40 4.89 -6.58
C PHE A 60 -9.62 3.82 -5.80
N LEU A 61 -8.35 4.08 -5.50
CA LEU A 61 -7.51 3.15 -4.73
C LEU A 61 -8.09 2.87 -3.34
N ARG A 62 -8.64 3.89 -2.66
CA ARG A 62 -9.24 3.72 -1.33
C ARG A 62 -10.49 2.86 -1.38
N SER A 63 -11.38 3.10 -2.34
CA SER A 63 -12.64 2.38 -2.48
C SER A 63 -12.47 0.91 -2.90
N HIS A 64 -11.35 0.57 -3.55
CA HIS A 64 -11.10 -0.77 -4.09
C HIS A 64 -9.86 -1.44 -3.47
N ALA A 65 -9.31 -0.87 -2.40
CA ALA A 65 -8.02 -1.27 -1.82
C ALA A 65 -7.93 -2.77 -1.51
N SER A 66 -9.00 -3.39 -1.02
CA SER A 66 -9.06 -4.83 -0.70
C SER A 66 -8.99 -5.75 -1.92
N LYS A 67 -9.20 -5.20 -3.13
CA LYS A 67 -9.18 -5.96 -4.40
C LYS A 67 -8.02 -5.55 -5.30
N ILE A 68 -7.11 -4.74 -4.78
CA ILE A 68 -5.96 -4.22 -5.52
C ILE A 68 -4.69 -4.74 -4.88
N TRP A 69 -3.86 -5.37 -5.68
CA TRP A 69 -2.47 -5.66 -5.33
C TRP A 69 -1.53 -4.74 -6.09
N ALA A 70 -0.35 -4.56 -5.57
CA ALA A 70 0.73 -3.85 -6.24
C ALA A 70 1.99 -4.71 -6.21
N CYS A 71 2.77 -4.66 -7.28
CA CYS A 71 4.05 -5.35 -7.33
C CYS A 71 5.16 -4.42 -7.81
N ASP A 72 6.37 -4.73 -7.37
CA ASP A 72 7.56 -3.97 -7.71
C ASP A 72 8.83 -4.77 -7.40
N PHE A 73 9.97 -4.31 -7.92
CA PHE A 73 11.28 -4.89 -7.70
C PHE A 73 12.12 -4.01 -6.77
N LEU A 74 12.79 -4.65 -5.82
CA LEU A 74 13.87 -4.06 -5.05
C LEU A 74 15.19 -4.65 -5.52
N GLN A 75 16.15 -3.82 -5.82
CA GLN A 75 17.52 -4.21 -6.14
C GLN A 75 18.37 -4.19 -4.87
N ALA A 76 19.10 -5.27 -4.64
CA ALA A 76 20.09 -5.41 -3.59
C ALA A 76 21.42 -5.91 -4.18
N TYR A 77 22.48 -5.91 -3.37
CA TYR A 77 23.79 -6.40 -3.78
C TYR A 77 24.28 -7.45 -2.77
N ASP A 78 24.92 -8.50 -3.28
CA ASP A 78 25.56 -9.49 -2.44
C ASP A 78 26.98 -9.02 -2.00
N LEU A 79 27.63 -9.83 -1.16
CA LEU A 79 29.00 -9.59 -0.67
C LEU A 79 30.03 -9.34 -1.80
N PHE A 80 29.77 -9.85 -3.00
CA PHE A 80 30.61 -9.68 -4.17
C PHE A 80 30.10 -8.56 -5.10
N PHE A 81 29.25 -7.65 -4.62
CA PHE A 81 28.63 -6.57 -5.38
C PHE A 81 27.82 -7.02 -6.60
N ARG A 82 27.42 -8.28 -6.66
CA ARG A 82 26.55 -8.78 -7.72
C ARG A 82 25.09 -8.45 -7.42
N THR A 83 24.39 -8.00 -8.42
CA THR A 83 22.98 -7.62 -8.29
C THR A 83 22.11 -8.84 -7.99
N VAL A 84 21.20 -8.68 -7.02
CA VAL A 84 20.12 -9.60 -6.71
C VAL A 84 18.81 -8.81 -6.61
N PHE A 85 17.74 -9.33 -7.15
CA PHE A 85 16.44 -8.68 -7.16
C PHE A 85 15.48 -9.38 -6.20
N VAL A 86 14.71 -8.59 -5.48
CA VAL A 86 13.57 -9.06 -4.70
C VAL A 86 12.30 -8.54 -5.37
N PHE A 87 11.49 -9.43 -5.92
CA PHE A 87 10.16 -9.12 -6.41
C PHE A 87 9.17 -9.23 -5.27
N VAL A 88 8.26 -8.28 -5.15
CA VAL A 88 7.28 -8.24 -4.07
C VAL A 88 5.89 -7.99 -4.61
N ILE A 89 4.91 -8.68 -4.03
CA ILE A 89 3.49 -8.42 -4.24
C ILE A 89 2.86 -8.07 -2.89
N ILE A 90 2.21 -6.91 -2.82
CA ILE A 90 1.54 -6.41 -1.62
C ILE A 90 0.07 -6.10 -1.90
N GLU A 91 -0.81 -6.46 -0.98
CA GLU A 91 -2.22 -6.08 -0.98
C GLU A 91 -2.39 -4.66 -0.42
N LEU A 92 -3.10 -3.80 -1.16
CA LEU A 92 -3.19 -2.38 -0.79
C LEU A 92 -4.08 -2.14 0.44
N GLY A 93 -5.12 -2.91 0.62
CA GLY A 93 -6.07 -2.74 1.72
C GLY A 93 -5.48 -3.12 3.06
N SER A 94 -5.08 -4.37 3.20
CA SER A 94 -4.52 -4.93 4.43
C SER A 94 -3.06 -4.57 4.67
N ARG A 95 -2.34 -4.08 3.65
CA ARG A 95 -0.88 -3.91 3.65
C ARG A 95 -0.10 -5.23 3.72
N ARG A 96 -0.77 -6.34 3.57
CA ARG A 96 -0.17 -7.67 3.62
C ARG A 96 0.80 -7.90 2.47
N MET A 97 2.01 -8.34 2.77
CA MET A 97 2.93 -8.87 1.78
C MET A 97 2.45 -10.27 1.37
N VAL A 98 1.82 -10.35 0.20
CA VAL A 98 1.21 -11.58 -0.31
C VAL A 98 2.29 -12.57 -0.73
N HIS A 99 3.20 -12.11 -1.59
CA HIS A 99 4.24 -12.95 -2.16
C HIS A 99 5.56 -12.18 -2.30
N PHE A 100 6.66 -12.93 -2.37
CA PHE A 100 7.95 -12.42 -2.81
C PHE A 100 8.75 -13.52 -3.50
N GLY A 101 9.62 -13.10 -4.41
CA GLY A 101 10.61 -13.95 -5.04
C GLY A 101 11.97 -13.27 -5.04
N VAL A 102 13.03 -14.07 -5.04
CA VAL A 102 14.42 -13.59 -5.10
C VAL A 102 15.09 -14.22 -6.32
N THR A 103 15.77 -13.41 -7.12
CA THR A 103 16.51 -13.90 -8.30
C THR A 103 17.62 -12.94 -8.71
N ARG A 104 18.67 -13.47 -9.35
CA ARG A 104 19.68 -12.65 -10.03
C ARG A 104 19.23 -12.24 -11.43
N ASN A 105 18.36 -13.05 -12.05
CA ASN A 105 17.94 -12.87 -13.43
C ASN A 105 16.40 -12.78 -13.50
N PRO A 106 15.80 -11.59 -13.31
CA PRO A 106 14.37 -11.41 -13.47
C PRO A 106 13.99 -11.43 -14.94
N THR A 107 13.69 -12.62 -15.48
CA THR A 107 13.27 -12.81 -16.87
C THR A 107 11.78 -12.56 -17.04
N ASP A 108 11.35 -12.38 -18.31
CA ASP A 108 9.94 -12.25 -18.70
C ASP A 108 9.14 -13.56 -18.46
N GLU A 109 9.79 -14.66 -18.18
CA GLU A 109 9.17 -15.94 -17.81
C GLU A 109 9.09 -16.11 -16.28
N TRP A 110 10.12 -15.66 -15.56
CA TRP A 110 10.20 -15.80 -14.11
C TRP A 110 9.16 -14.92 -13.39
N THR A 111 8.99 -13.68 -13.83
CA THR A 111 8.07 -12.72 -13.18
C THR A 111 6.60 -13.17 -13.23
N PRO A 112 6.06 -13.67 -14.37
CA PRO A 112 4.73 -14.26 -14.41
C PRO A 112 4.56 -15.49 -13.50
N GLN A 113 5.61 -16.29 -13.36
CA GLN A 113 5.57 -17.44 -12.45
C GLN A 113 5.37 -17.01 -11.00
N GLN A 114 6.02 -15.89 -10.58
CA GLN A 114 5.79 -15.34 -9.25
C GLN A 114 4.34 -14.91 -9.01
N LEU A 115 3.65 -14.43 -10.06
CA LEU A 115 2.23 -14.09 -9.96
C LEU A 115 1.36 -15.36 -9.82
N ARG A 116 1.66 -16.43 -10.56
CA ARG A 116 0.95 -17.72 -10.40
C ARG A 116 1.10 -18.27 -8.98
N GLU A 117 2.31 -18.22 -8.42
CA GLU A 117 2.58 -18.66 -7.05
C GLU A 117 1.86 -17.80 -6.00
N ALA A 118 1.63 -16.51 -6.31
CA ALA A 118 0.88 -15.61 -5.45
C ALA A 118 -0.64 -15.84 -5.51
N THR A 119 -1.15 -16.48 -6.59
CA THR A 119 -2.58 -16.67 -6.85
C THR A 119 -2.95 -18.16 -6.96
N PRO A 120 -2.67 -18.99 -5.93
CA PRO A 120 -3.07 -20.39 -5.96
C PRO A 120 -4.60 -20.49 -6.06
N PHE A 121 -5.06 -21.48 -6.80
CA PHE A 121 -6.50 -21.78 -6.98
C PHE A 121 -7.35 -20.67 -7.60
N GLY A 122 -6.72 -19.70 -8.31
CA GLY A 122 -7.43 -18.59 -8.96
C GLY A 122 -7.89 -17.48 -8.02
N GLU A 123 -7.53 -17.53 -6.74
CA GLU A 123 -7.76 -16.43 -5.79
C GLU A 123 -6.76 -15.30 -6.03
N GLY A 124 -7.13 -14.38 -6.91
CA GLY A 124 -6.29 -13.24 -7.29
C GLY A 124 -6.96 -11.89 -7.07
N PRO A 125 -6.21 -10.81 -7.20
CA PRO A 125 -6.76 -9.47 -7.14
C PRO A 125 -7.60 -9.19 -8.39
N ARG A 126 -8.54 -8.26 -8.30
CA ARG A 126 -9.20 -7.71 -9.49
C ARG A 126 -8.26 -6.82 -10.30
N ILE A 127 -7.37 -6.12 -9.61
CA ILE A 127 -6.47 -5.13 -10.20
C ILE A 127 -5.07 -5.36 -9.65
N LEU A 128 -4.09 -5.41 -10.54
CA LEU A 128 -2.68 -5.47 -10.21
C LEU A 128 -1.99 -4.20 -10.73
N ILE A 129 -1.44 -3.40 -9.82
CA ILE A 129 -0.63 -2.24 -10.15
C ILE A 129 0.82 -2.67 -10.26
N ARG A 130 1.47 -2.30 -11.35
CA ARG A 130 2.90 -2.51 -11.54
C ARG A 130 3.58 -1.26 -12.07
N ASP A 131 4.88 -1.15 -11.89
CA ASP A 131 5.64 -0.14 -12.60
C ASP A 131 5.81 -0.53 -14.09
N ASN A 132 6.03 0.47 -14.95
CA ASN A 132 6.27 0.27 -16.38
C ASN A 132 7.68 -0.26 -16.68
N ASP A 133 8.31 -0.97 -15.74
CA ASP A 133 9.60 -1.59 -15.95
C ASP A 133 9.51 -2.69 -17.03
N ARG A 134 10.53 -2.75 -17.90
CA ARG A 134 10.65 -3.72 -19.01
C ARG A 134 10.69 -5.18 -18.54
N LYS A 135 10.98 -5.42 -17.25
CA LYS A 135 10.99 -6.76 -16.62
C LYS A 135 9.63 -7.44 -16.55
N CYS A 136 8.55 -6.72 -16.85
CA CYS A 136 7.19 -7.24 -16.91
C CYS A 136 6.69 -7.20 -18.36
N GLY A 137 7.18 -8.08 -19.22
CA GLY A 137 6.87 -8.11 -20.64
C GLY A 137 5.45 -8.61 -21.00
N THR A 138 5.32 -9.09 -22.25
CA THR A 138 4.03 -9.57 -22.79
C THR A 138 3.53 -10.84 -22.10
N SER A 139 4.42 -11.72 -21.66
CA SER A 139 4.10 -12.96 -20.95
C SER A 139 3.40 -12.70 -19.62
N PHE A 140 3.74 -11.62 -18.93
CA PHE A 140 3.08 -11.22 -17.68
C PHE A 140 1.59 -10.91 -17.88
N LYS A 141 1.23 -10.23 -18.98
CA LYS A 141 -0.18 -9.93 -19.31
C LYS A 141 -0.99 -11.19 -19.59
N ARG A 142 -0.36 -12.23 -20.16
CA ARG A 142 -1.02 -13.51 -20.46
C ARG A 142 -1.35 -14.29 -19.20
N VAL A 143 -0.43 -14.31 -18.23
CA VAL A 143 -0.63 -14.99 -16.93
C VAL A 143 -1.64 -14.26 -16.05
N ALA A 144 -1.69 -12.93 -16.16
CA ALA A 144 -2.67 -12.10 -15.49
C ALA A 144 -4.07 -12.17 -16.15
N SER A 145 -4.39 -13.24 -16.91
CA SER A 145 -5.72 -13.45 -17.49
C SER A 145 -6.79 -13.40 -16.39
N GLY A 146 -7.77 -12.52 -16.54
CA GLY A 146 -8.77 -12.23 -15.50
C GLY A 146 -8.39 -11.16 -14.48
N ILE A 147 -7.14 -10.67 -14.47
CA ILE A 147 -6.67 -9.59 -13.61
C ILE A 147 -6.45 -8.33 -14.46
N HIS A 148 -7.04 -7.21 -14.07
CA HIS A 148 -6.76 -5.93 -14.72
C HIS A 148 -5.38 -5.41 -14.32
N VAL A 149 -4.39 -5.54 -15.21
CA VAL A 149 -3.05 -5.01 -14.98
C VAL A 149 -3.00 -3.53 -15.35
N LEU A 150 -2.73 -2.71 -14.36
CA LEU A 150 -2.54 -1.26 -14.51
C LEU A 150 -1.06 -0.92 -14.38
N GLY A 151 -0.46 -0.43 -15.47
CA GLY A 151 0.84 0.23 -15.40
C GLY A 151 0.71 1.57 -14.67
N THR A 152 1.71 1.95 -13.87
CA THR A 152 1.74 3.29 -13.28
C THR A 152 1.79 4.33 -14.40
N PRO A 153 0.85 5.30 -14.43
CA PRO A 153 0.89 6.33 -15.46
C PRO A 153 2.20 7.13 -15.36
N TYR A 154 2.71 7.54 -16.50
CA TYR A 154 3.86 8.45 -16.56
C TYR A 154 3.59 9.70 -15.69
N ARG A 155 4.48 10.01 -14.76
CA ARG A 155 4.35 11.11 -13.76
C ARG A 155 3.25 10.91 -12.69
N ALA A 156 2.80 9.68 -12.42
CA ALA A 156 1.92 9.39 -11.27
C ALA A 156 2.61 8.49 -10.21
N PRO A 157 3.69 8.94 -9.55
CA PRO A 157 4.46 8.15 -8.58
C PRO A 157 3.62 7.70 -7.38
N ARG A 158 2.50 8.35 -7.12
CA ARG A 158 1.58 7.97 -6.03
C ARG A 158 0.78 6.70 -6.33
N ALA A 159 0.72 6.25 -7.59
CA ALA A 159 -0.04 5.07 -7.96
C ALA A 159 0.53 3.79 -7.30
N ASN A 160 1.85 3.67 -7.19
CA ASN A 160 2.54 2.56 -6.54
C ASN A 160 3.13 2.93 -5.16
N ALA A 161 2.70 4.04 -4.55
CA ALA A 161 3.28 4.57 -3.32
C ALA A 161 3.22 3.60 -2.13
N VAL A 162 2.28 2.66 -2.12
CA VAL A 162 2.18 1.65 -1.06
C VAL A 162 3.31 0.64 -1.20
N CYS A 163 3.52 0.11 -2.39
CA CYS A 163 4.59 -0.83 -2.67
C CYS A 163 5.96 -0.17 -2.47
N ALA A 164 6.17 1.04 -2.99
CA ALA A 164 7.40 1.80 -2.81
C ALA A 164 7.73 2.06 -1.32
N ARG A 165 6.73 2.39 -0.50
CA ARG A 165 6.91 2.53 0.96
C ARG A 165 7.27 1.21 1.63
N PHE A 166 6.63 0.11 1.21
CA PHE A 166 6.98 -1.21 1.69
C PHE A 166 8.44 -1.55 1.37
N LEU A 167 8.88 -1.36 0.12
CA LEU A 167 10.26 -1.61 -0.29
C LEU A 167 11.26 -0.75 0.49
N GLY A 168 10.91 0.51 0.75
CA GLY A 168 11.69 1.39 1.63
C GLY A 168 11.77 0.89 3.07
N SER A 169 10.70 0.30 3.61
CA SER A 169 10.71 -0.33 4.94
C SER A 169 11.55 -1.61 4.94
N LEU A 170 11.38 -2.50 3.96
CA LEU A 170 12.18 -3.71 3.82
C LEU A 170 13.68 -3.39 3.76
N ARG A 171 14.06 -2.32 3.05
CA ARG A 171 15.44 -1.87 2.98
C ARG A 171 15.93 -1.42 4.35
N ARG A 172 15.31 -0.39 4.93
CA ARG A 172 15.76 0.23 6.19
C ARG A 172 15.63 -0.67 7.41
N GLU A 173 14.60 -1.51 7.47
CA GLU A 173 14.29 -2.34 8.63
C GLU A 173 14.91 -3.76 8.55
N CYS A 174 15.43 -4.15 7.38
CA CYS A 174 16.01 -5.47 7.20
C CYS A 174 17.33 -5.39 6.42
N LEU A 175 17.31 -5.07 5.13
CA LEU A 175 18.44 -5.31 4.25
C LEU A 175 19.68 -4.46 4.56
N ASP A 176 19.50 -3.23 5.03
CA ASP A 176 20.61 -2.33 5.38
C ASP A 176 21.40 -2.80 6.63
N HIS A 177 20.87 -3.80 7.35
CA HIS A 177 21.50 -4.36 8.57
C HIS A 177 22.19 -5.69 8.33
N PHE A 178 22.15 -6.25 7.13
CA PHE A 178 22.73 -7.56 6.83
C PHE A 178 23.62 -7.53 5.58
N VAL A 179 24.76 -8.19 5.67
CA VAL A 179 25.56 -8.51 4.49
C VAL A 179 24.92 -9.70 3.77
N ILE A 180 24.47 -9.49 2.55
CA ILE A 180 23.83 -10.53 1.74
C ILE A 180 24.90 -11.42 1.15
N LEU A 181 24.92 -12.71 1.53
CA LEU A 181 25.91 -13.65 1.04
C LEU A 181 25.56 -14.23 -0.34
N ASN A 182 24.27 -14.56 -0.56
CA ASN A 182 23.74 -15.14 -1.79
C ASN A 182 22.22 -15.04 -1.85
N GLU A 183 21.61 -15.50 -2.94
CA GLU A 183 20.14 -15.51 -3.13
C GLU A 183 19.39 -16.26 -2.02
N ARG A 184 19.91 -17.43 -1.62
CA ARG A 184 19.30 -18.26 -0.55
C ARG A 184 19.30 -17.53 0.79
N HIS A 185 20.39 -16.82 1.10
CA HIS A 185 20.49 -16.00 2.30
C HIS A 185 19.50 -14.85 2.26
N LEU A 186 19.44 -14.11 1.14
CA LEU A 186 18.49 -13.02 0.96
C LEU A 186 17.03 -13.53 1.04
N HIS A 187 16.72 -14.66 0.40
CA HIS A 187 15.40 -15.28 0.49
C HIS A 187 15.01 -15.60 1.93
N ARG A 188 15.92 -16.14 2.75
CA ARG A 188 15.68 -16.43 4.16
C ARG A 188 15.39 -15.16 4.97
N LEU A 189 16.19 -14.11 4.79
CA LEU A 189 15.99 -12.81 5.45
C LEU A 189 14.62 -12.20 5.10
N VAL A 190 14.27 -12.17 3.81
CA VAL A 190 12.98 -11.63 3.35
C VAL A 190 11.81 -12.49 3.83
N LYS A 191 11.96 -13.81 3.92
CA LYS A 191 10.95 -14.72 4.46
C LYS A 191 10.67 -14.44 5.93
N GLU A 192 11.70 -14.26 6.73
CA GLU A 192 11.58 -13.93 8.16
C GLU A 192 10.98 -12.53 8.34
N TYR A 193 11.45 -11.54 7.57
CA TYR A 193 10.87 -10.20 7.56
C TYR A 193 9.40 -10.21 7.14
N LYS A 194 8.99 -10.99 6.12
CA LYS A 194 7.59 -11.16 5.72
C LYS A 194 6.72 -11.65 6.87
N ALA A 195 7.21 -12.63 7.62
CA ALA A 195 6.47 -13.17 8.76
C ALA A 195 6.26 -12.09 9.84
N TYR A 196 7.33 -11.35 10.20
CA TYR A 196 7.27 -10.23 11.12
C TYR A 196 6.36 -9.12 10.63
N PHE A 197 6.56 -8.66 9.39
CA PHE A 197 5.80 -7.58 8.77
C PHE A 197 4.29 -7.88 8.75
N ASN A 198 3.91 -9.11 8.44
CA ASN A 198 2.52 -9.51 8.31
C ASN A 198 1.84 -9.83 9.65
N ARG A 199 2.57 -10.31 10.66
CA ARG A 199 1.98 -10.90 11.88
C ARG A 199 2.31 -10.18 13.17
N ALA A 200 3.34 -9.36 13.20
CA ALA A 200 3.80 -8.71 14.41
C ALA A 200 3.93 -7.19 14.30
N ARG A 201 4.26 -6.68 13.11
CA ARG A 201 4.55 -5.26 12.92
C ARG A 201 3.27 -4.43 12.77
N PRO A 202 3.00 -3.42 13.64
CA PRO A 202 1.90 -2.49 13.46
C PRO A 202 2.13 -1.55 12.27
N HIS A 203 1.06 -1.18 11.57
CA HIS A 203 1.13 -0.32 10.38
C HIS A 203 0.26 0.92 10.51
N GLN A 204 0.87 2.08 10.47
CA GLN A 204 0.18 3.37 10.54
C GLN A 204 -0.89 3.54 9.45
N GLY A 205 -0.66 2.99 8.25
CA GLY A 205 -1.60 3.09 7.12
C GLY A 205 -2.88 2.26 7.26
N ILE A 206 -2.98 1.43 8.29
CA ILE A 206 -4.15 0.64 8.69
C ILE A 206 -4.44 0.80 10.19
N GLU A 207 -4.27 2.02 10.71
CA GLU A 207 -4.60 2.39 12.10
C GLU A 207 -3.85 1.56 13.16
N GLN A 208 -2.55 1.36 12.95
CA GLN A 208 -1.67 0.55 13.81
C GLN A 208 -2.06 -0.92 13.92
N ARG A 209 -2.96 -1.40 13.06
CA ARG A 209 -3.27 -2.84 12.98
C ARG A 209 -2.13 -3.61 12.31
N VAL A 210 -2.11 -4.91 12.59
CA VAL A 210 -1.19 -5.88 11.96
C VAL A 210 -1.90 -6.49 10.74
N PRO A 211 -1.26 -6.60 9.56
CA PRO A 211 -1.92 -7.05 8.31
C PRO A 211 -2.66 -8.39 8.40
N CYS A 212 -2.08 -9.37 9.10
CA CYS A 212 -2.67 -10.69 9.34
C CYS A 212 -3.01 -10.91 10.83
N GLY A 213 -3.05 -9.85 11.63
CA GLY A 213 -3.45 -9.93 13.03
C GLY A 213 -4.96 -10.09 13.18
N THR A 214 -5.37 -10.88 14.15
CA THR A 214 -6.73 -10.84 14.65
C THR A 214 -6.93 -9.53 15.41
N GLU A 215 -8.08 -8.88 15.28
CA GLU A 215 -8.40 -7.60 15.95
C GLU A 215 -8.53 -7.71 17.49
N ARG A 216 -8.16 -8.83 18.08
CA ARG A 216 -8.18 -9.01 19.52
C ARG A 216 -7.09 -8.17 20.17
N LEU A 217 -7.48 -6.99 20.64
CA LEU A 217 -6.77 -6.34 21.74
C LEU A 217 -7.05 -7.20 22.98
N GLU A 218 -6.17 -8.15 23.26
CA GLU A 218 -6.24 -8.89 24.51
C GLU A 218 -5.97 -7.90 25.65
N ALA A 219 -6.92 -7.79 26.56
CA ALA A 219 -6.70 -7.03 27.77
C ALA A 219 -5.48 -7.63 28.50
N PRO A 220 -4.61 -6.80 29.11
CA PRO A 220 -3.47 -7.31 29.89
C PRO A 220 -4.00 -8.28 30.95
N PRO A 221 -3.33 -9.43 31.17
CA PRO A 221 -3.69 -10.36 32.23
C PRO A 221 -3.55 -9.71 33.61
N VAL A 222 -4.20 -10.27 34.62
CA VAL A 222 -4.20 -9.73 36.00
C VAL A 222 -2.76 -9.58 36.53
N THR A 223 -1.87 -10.48 36.17
CA THR A 223 -0.42 -10.40 36.44
C THR A 223 0.32 -10.38 35.11
N PRO A 224 0.53 -9.18 34.53
CA PRO A 224 1.08 -9.08 33.18
C PRO A 224 2.58 -9.38 33.18
N THR A 225 2.97 -10.45 32.50
CA THR A 225 4.39 -10.74 32.18
C THR A 225 4.59 -10.53 30.69
N LEU A 226 5.46 -9.57 30.34
CA LEU A 226 5.77 -9.26 28.95
C LEU A 226 6.77 -10.27 28.40
N SER A 227 6.40 -10.95 27.32
CA SER A 227 7.30 -11.77 26.51
C SER A 227 7.84 -10.96 25.34
N SER A 228 9.11 -11.14 25.03
CA SER A 228 9.80 -10.50 23.92
C SER A 228 10.50 -11.58 23.08
N ARG A 229 10.01 -11.80 21.87
CA ARG A 229 10.59 -12.77 20.93
C ARG A 229 11.46 -12.05 19.90
N PRO A 230 12.77 -12.35 19.82
CA PRO A 230 13.66 -11.75 18.83
C PRO A 230 13.30 -12.20 17.41
N VAL A 231 13.41 -11.29 16.46
CA VAL A 231 13.23 -11.49 15.02
C VAL A 231 14.43 -10.91 14.29
N LEU A 232 14.86 -11.54 13.21
CA LEU A 232 16.05 -11.14 12.43
C LEU A 232 17.29 -10.98 13.34
N ASN A 233 17.61 -12.05 14.06
CA ASN A 233 18.73 -12.09 15.02
C ASN A 233 18.69 -10.99 16.09
N GLY A 234 17.48 -10.57 16.52
CA GLY A 234 17.31 -9.53 17.53
C GLY A 234 17.27 -8.11 17.00
N LEU A 235 17.27 -7.92 15.66
CA LEU A 235 17.09 -6.60 15.06
C LEU A 235 15.71 -6.02 15.38
N HIS A 236 14.70 -6.88 15.47
CA HIS A 236 13.34 -6.55 15.91
C HIS A 236 12.90 -7.49 17.03
N HIS A 237 11.83 -7.09 17.71
CA HIS A 237 11.20 -7.90 18.74
C HIS A 237 9.69 -7.90 18.55
N ASP A 238 9.10 -9.07 18.72
CA ASP A 238 7.64 -9.26 18.77
C ASP A 238 7.23 -9.42 20.23
N TYR A 239 6.31 -8.57 20.68
CA TYR A 239 5.90 -8.51 22.09
C TYR A 239 4.52 -9.15 22.26
N SER A 240 4.37 -9.98 23.29
CA SER A 240 3.11 -10.60 23.69
C SER A 240 3.01 -10.74 25.21
N TRP A 241 1.78 -10.85 25.72
CA TRP A 241 1.58 -11.21 27.10
C TRP A 241 1.73 -12.73 27.27
N LEU A 242 2.47 -13.17 28.30
CA LEU A 242 2.45 -14.57 28.67
C LEU A 242 1.11 -14.88 29.36
N ALA A 243 0.43 -15.92 28.88
CA ALA A 243 -0.69 -16.48 29.62
C ALA A 243 -0.17 -16.97 30.98
N ALA A 244 -0.86 -16.63 32.07
CA ALA A 244 -0.57 -17.23 33.37
C ALA A 244 -0.65 -18.75 33.22
N SER A 245 0.46 -19.45 33.42
CA SER A 245 0.46 -20.90 33.32
C SER A 245 -0.45 -21.48 34.38
N SER A 246 -1.31 -22.44 34.01
CA SER A 246 -2.20 -23.20 34.88
C SER A 246 -1.45 -24.14 35.85
N ALA A 247 -0.26 -23.73 36.31
CA ALA A 247 0.63 -24.52 37.13
C ALA A 247 0.31 -24.47 38.64
N GLU A 248 -0.64 -23.66 39.10
CA GLU A 248 -0.96 -23.54 40.51
C GLU A 248 -2.25 -24.28 40.96
N GLN A 249 -2.89 -25.06 40.11
CA GLN A 249 -4.10 -25.81 40.53
C GLN A 249 -3.87 -27.24 41.04
N ASN A 250 -2.63 -27.69 41.14
CA ASN A 250 -2.33 -29.07 41.58
C ASN A 250 -1.66 -29.18 42.97
N GLN A 251 -1.67 -28.13 43.82
CA GLN A 251 -1.09 -28.23 45.17
C GLN A 251 -2.07 -28.16 46.33
N THR A 252 -3.40 -28.18 46.07
CA THR A 252 -4.41 -28.10 47.17
C THR A 252 -5.19 -29.40 47.35
N HIS A 253 -4.71 -30.55 46.91
CA HIS A 253 -5.39 -31.83 47.15
C HIS A 253 -4.48 -32.93 47.71
N CYS A 254 -3.69 -32.59 48.71
CA CYS A 254 -3.00 -33.65 49.50
C CYS A 254 -2.70 -33.18 50.92
N SER A 255 -3.75 -32.94 51.72
CA SER A 255 -3.62 -32.85 53.19
C SER A 255 -5.02 -32.90 53.84
N THR A 256 -5.65 -34.06 53.84
CA THR A 256 -6.64 -34.42 54.88
C THR A 256 -6.86 -35.93 54.80
N HIS A 257 -5.97 -36.70 55.42
CA HIS A 257 -6.29 -37.97 56.07
C HIS A 257 -5.11 -38.35 56.99
N GLN A 258 -5.24 -37.92 58.21
CA GLN A 258 -4.82 -38.69 59.43
C GLN A 258 -5.78 -38.32 60.53
#